data_18299ca6b2b9c0be60b219ce5b0d346c
#
_entry.id   18299ca6b2b9c0be60b219ce5b0d346c
#
_cell.length_a   1.000
_cell.length_b   1.000
_cell.length_c   1.000
_cell.angle_alpha   90.00
_cell.angle_beta   90.00
_cell.angle_gamma   90.00
#
_symmetry.space_group_name_H-M   'P 1'
#
loop_
_entity.id
_entity.type
_entity.pdbx_description
1 polymer ?
#
loop_
_entity_poly.entity_id
_entity_poly.type
_entity_poly.pdbx_seq_one_letter_code
_entity_poly.pdbx_strand_id
1 'polypeptide(L)'
;MSTQQLTFTDEVKHETSSIYNKIKDSIPDIEWPFLAPYIYEINKLKKETNSVILAHNYQTPQIFYGVADIVGDSLALAVEASKVKEDNIIMCGVHFMAETAKIMSPDKHVYLPSLKAGCSLAASITGQDVIELKKKHPGVPVVTYVNTSADVKAETDVCCTSANAVKVVESLGVDKVLFLPDEYLAKYVATKTLSLIHI
;
A
#
# COMPACT_ATOMS: atom_id res chain seq x y z
N MET A 1 -14.69 16.86 -19.00
CA MET A 1 -13.84 16.04 -19.89
C MET A 1 -14.75 15.07 -20.60
N SER A 2 -14.80 15.09 -21.93
CA SER A 2 -15.55 14.10 -22.72
C SER A 2 -14.88 12.74 -22.50
N THR A 3 -15.60 11.80 -21.92
CA THR A 3 -15.16 10.40 -21.85
C THR A 3 -15.15 9.86 -23.27
N GLN A 4 -13.98 9.86 -23.90
CA GLN A 4 -13.79 9.19 -25.15
C GLN A 4 -14.05 7.69 -24.91
N GLN A 5 -15.07 7.15 -25.56
CA GLN A 5 -15.39 5.73 -25.42
C GLN A 5 -14.26 4.93 -26.06
N LEU A 6 -13.46 4.26 -25.24
CA LEU A 6 -12.40 3.39 -25.73
C LEU A 6 -13.01 2.18 -26.44
N THR A 7 -12.46 1.81 -27.58
CA THR A 7 -12.99 0.73 -28.44
C THR A 7 -11.99 -0.44 -28.52
N PHE A 8 -12.52 -1.66 -28.58
CA PHE A 8 -11.74 -2.87 -28.78
C PHE A 8 -11.43 -3.07 -30.25
N THR A 9 -10.31 -2.48 -30.70
CA THR A 9 -9.81 -2.58 -32.08
C THR A 9 -8.90 -3.81 -32.24
N ASP A 10 -8.55 -4.15 -33.50
CA ASP A 10 -7.58 -5.22 -33.78
C ASP A 10 -6.18 -4.92 -33.20
N GLU A 11 -5.79 -3.64 -33.16
CA GLU A 11 -4.55 -3.20 -32.51
C GLU A 11 -4.60 -3.47 -31.00
N VAL A 12 -5.66 -3.03 -30.32
CA VAL A 12 -5.85 -3.28 -28.88
C VAL A 12 -5.83 -4.79 -28.58
N LYS A 13 -6.53 -5.58 -29.40
CA LYS A 13 -6.56 -7.03 -29.29
C LYS A 13 -5.15 -7.66 -29.41
N HIS A 14 -4.38 -7.19 -30.40
CA HIS A 14 -3.01 -7.66 -30.62
C HIS A 14 -2.10 -7.30 -29.44
N GLU A 15 -2.03 -6.03 -29.08
CA GLU A 15 -1.15 -5.50 -28.05
C GLU A 15 -1.45 -6.04 -26.64
N THR A 16 -2.72 -6.37 -26.37
CA THR A 16 -3.13 -6.92 -25.05
C THR A 16 -3.24 -8.44 -25.01
N SER A 17 -2.96 -9.14 -26.10
CA SER A 17 -3.10 -10.61 -26.22
C SER A 17 -2.29 -11.39 -25.19
N SER A 18 -1.07 -10.95 -24.91
CA SER A 18 -0.19 -11.58 -23.91
C SER A 18 -0.74 -11.43 -22.48
N ILE A 19 -1.38 -10.31 -22.18
CA ILE A 19 -2.04 -10.05 -20.90
C ILE A 19 -3.27 -10.93 -20.78
N TYR A 20 -4.11 -10.97 -21.83
CA TYR A 20 -5.29 -11.83 -21.85
C TYR A 20 -4.96 -13.29 -21.54
N ASN A 21 -3.91 -13.84 -22.14
CA ASN A 21 -3.48 -15.21 -21.90
C ASN A 21 -3.11 -15.50 -20.43
N LYS A 22 -2.71 -14.49 -19.65
CA LYS A 22 -2.42 -14.64 -18.23
C LYS A 22 -3.65 -14.62 -17.34
N ILE A 23 -4.73 -13.98 -17.79
CA ILE A 23 -5.90 -13.71 -16.93
C ILE A 23 -7.21 -14.33 -17.43
N LYS A 24 -7.23 -14.94 -18.60
CA LYS A 24 -8.43 -15.54 -19.23
C LYS A 24 -9.17 -16.56 -18.34
N ASP A 25 -8.44 -17.27 -17.47
CA ASP A 25 -9.03 -18.22 -16.54
C ASP A 25 -9.62 -17.55 -15.28
N SER A 26 -9.38 -16.25 -15.11
CA SER A 26 -9.81 -15.46 -13.95
C SER A 26 -10.91 -14.46 -14.26
N ILE A 27 -11.16 -14.17 -15.54
CA ILE A 27 -12.22 -13.25 -15.99
C ILE A 27 -12.99 -13.88 -17.15
N PRO A 28 -14.32 -13.64 -17.25
CA PRO A 28 -15.13 -14.10 -18.38
C PRO A 28 -14.65 -13.48 -19.70
N ASP A 29 -14.61 -14.29 -20.78
CA ASP A 29 -14.18 -13.82 -22.10
C ASP A 29 -15.00 -12.60 -22.61
N ILE A 30 -16.28 -12.54 -22.24
CA ILE A 30 -17.18 -11.46 -22.61
C ILE A 30 -16.78 -10.11 -21.99
N GLU A 31 -16.04 -10.09 -20.89
CA GLU A 31 -15.58 -8.87 -20.22
C GLU A 31 -14.31 -8.30 -20.87
N TRP A 32 -13.52 -9.13 -21.53
CA TRP A 32 -12.24 -8.70 -22.09
C TRP A 32 -12.34 -7.54 -23.08
N PRO A 33 -13.28 -7.50 -24.03
CA PRO A 33 -13.42 -6.39 -24.95
C PRO A 33 -13.70 -5.04 -24.27
N PHE A 34 -14.20 -5.06 -23.04
CA PHE A 34 -14.43 -3.85 -22.24
C PHE A 34 -13.20 -3.43 -21.43
N LEU A 35 -12.39 -4.39 -21.01
CA LEU A 35 -11.19 -4.15 -20.16
C LEU A 35 -9.94 -3.83 -20.98
N ALA A 36 -9.73 -4.54 -22.09
CA ALA A 36 -8.53 -4.43 -22.91
C ALA A 36 -8.23 -3.01 -23.40
N PRO A 37 -9.20 -2.20 -23.86
CA PRO A 37 -8.93 -0.83 -24.28
C PRO A 37 -8.39 0.04 -23.15
N TYR A 38 -8.88 -0.11 -21.93
CA TYR A 38 -8.37 0.62 -20.76
C TYR A 38 -6.96 0.15 -20.39
N ILE A 39 -6.70 -1.14 -20.40
CA ILE A 39 -5.37 -1.71 -20.12
C ILE A 39 -4.36 -1.19 -21.15
N TYR A 40 -4.73 -1.16 -22.43
CA TYR A 40 -3.90 -0.63 -23.50
C TYR A 40 -3.56 0.84 -23.29
N GLU A 41 -4.56 1.70 -23.08
CA GLU A 41 -4.35 3.13 -22.88
C GLU A 41 -3.59 3.44 -21.58
N ILE A 42 -3.84 2.73 -20.47
CA ILE A 42 -3.08 2.90 -19.24
C ILE A 42 -1.61 2.57 -19.46
N ASN A 43 -1.30 1.45 -20.13
CA ASN A 43 0.08 1.07 -20.43
C ASN A 43 0.80 2.02 -21.38
N LYS A 44 0.06 2.69 -22.26
CA LYS A 44 0.57 3.76 -23.12
C LYS A 44 0.84 5.02 -22.30
N LEU A 45 -0.14 5.49 -21.53
CA LEU A 45 -0.03 6.68 -20.67
C LEU A 45 1.12 6.56 -19.65
N LYS A 46 1.35 5.39 -19.05
CA LYS A 46 2.49 5.17 -18.16
C LYS A 46 3.80 5.60 -18.79
N LYS A 47 4.03 5.20 -20.04
CA LYS A 47 5.26 5.53 -20.80
C LYS A 47 5.34 7.03 -21.11
N GLU A 48 4.22 7.62 -21.54
CA GLU A 48 4.14 9.03 -21.92
C GLU A 48 4.35 9.97 -20.72
N THR A 49 3.91 9.53 -19.53
CA THR A 49 3.94 10.35 -18.31
C THR A 49 5.09 10.00 -17.36
N ASN A 50 6.03 9.15 -17.77
CA ASN A 50 7.10 8.64 -16.89
C ASN A 50 6.56 8.13 -15.55
N SER A 51 5.60 7.19 -15.65
CA SER A 51 4.84 6.68 -14.49
C SER A 51 5.06 5.19 -14.29
N VAL A 52 5.06 4.75 -13.03
CA VAL A 52 5.07 3.35 -12.60
C VAL A 52 3.83 3.05 -11.77
N ILE A 53 3.24 1.88 -11.97
CA ILE A 53 2.07 1.41 -11.20
C ILE A 53 2.54 0.35 -10.19
N LEU A 54 2.40 0.66 -8.92
CA LEU A 54 2.61 -0.25 -7.81
C LEU A 54 1.25 -0.77 -7.32
N ALA A 55 1.04 -2.09 -7.33
CA ALA A 55 -0.24 -2.69 -6.97
C ALA A 55 -0.12 -3.68 -5.83
N HIS A 56 -1.02 -3.55 -4.85
CA HIS A 56 -1.07 -4.52 -3.75
C HIS A 56 -1.60 -5.88 -4.22
N ASN A 57 -1.13 -6.95 -3.59
CA ASN A 57 -1.46 -8.35 -3.92
C ASN A 57 -2.96 -8.68 -3.96
N TYR A 58 -3.83 -7.89 -3.31
CA TYR A 58 -5.28 -8.09 -3.33
C TYR A 58 -5.98 -7.47 -4.54
N GLN A 59 -5.26 -6.79 -5.42
CA GLN A 59 -5.87 -6.18 -6.59
C GLN A 59 -6.43 -7.24 -7.55
N THR A 60 -7.44 -6.81 -8.30
CA THR A 60 -8.10 -7.66 -9.29
C THR A 60 -7.14 -8.08 -10.41
N PRO A 61 -7.36 -9.23 -11.07
CA PRO A 61 -6.44 -9.75 -12.09
C PRO A 61 -6.11 -8.75 -13.21
N GLN A 62 -7.09 -7.95 -13.65
CA GLN A 62 -6.88 -6.95 -14.69
C GLN A 62 -5.94 -5.81 -14.25
N ILE A 63 -5.87 -5.47 -12.96
CA ILE A 63 -4.90 -4.52 -12.42
C ILE A 63 -3.57 -5.22 -12.20
N PHE A 64 -3.58 -6.36 -11.50
CA PHE A 64 -2.39 -7.11 -11.10
C PHE A 64 -1.52 -7.55 -12.29
N TYR A 65 -2.14 -8.13 -13.33
CA TYR A 65 -1.44 -8.63 -14.51
C TYR A 65 -1.50 -7.67 -15.71
N GLY A 66 -2.48 -6.76 -15.72
CA GLY A 66 -2.75 -5.91 -16.89
C GLY A 66 -1.98 -4.62 -16.90
N VAL A 67 -1.86 -3.94 -15.77
CA VAL A 67 -1.30 -2.59 -15.72
C VAL A 67 -0.21 -2.39 -14.67
N ALA A 68 -0.16 -3.24 -13.62
CA ALA A 68 0.85 -3.12 -12.58
C ALA A 68 2.25 -3.46 -13.12
N ASP A 69 3.25 -2.68 -12.71
CA ASP A 69 4.66 -2.91 -12.99
C ASP A 69 5.32 -3.67 -11.84
N ILE A 70 4.92 -3.34 -10.61
CA ILE A 70 5.42 -3.95 -9.38
C ILE A 70 4.22 -4.36 -8.52
N VAL A 71 4.27 -5.58 -8.02
CA VAL A 71 3.23 -6.13 -7.14
C VAL A 71 3.86 -6.61 -5.83
N GLY A 72 3.13 -6.45 -4.73
CA GLY A 72 3.65 -6.83 -3.42
C GLY A 72 2.70 -6.54 -2.26
N ASP A 73 3.18 -6.76 -1.05
CA ASP A 73 2.54 -6.30 0.17
C ASP A 73 2.86 -4.81 0.45
N SER A 74 2.27 -4.26 1.51
CA SER A 74 2.41 -2.84 1.86
C SER A 74 3.85 -2.41 2.09
N LEU A 75 4.68 -3.24 2.74
CA LEU A 75 6.08 -2.91 3.00
C LEU A 75 6.94 -3.06 1.75
N ALA A 76 6.76 -4.15 1.00
CA ALA A 76 7.47 -4.39 -0.24
C ALA A 76 7.24 -3.24 -1.23
N LEU A 77 5.98 -2.81 -1.40
CA LEU A 77 5.65 -1.69 -2.29
C LEU A 77 6.25 -0.36 -1.81
N ALA A 78 6.29 -0.10 -0.50
CA ALA A 78 6.92 1.10 0.04
C ALA A 78 8.44 1.12 -0.22
N VAL A 79 9.11 -0.04 -0.05
CA VAL A 79 10.53 -0.20 -0.35
C VAL A 79 10.80 -0.06 -1.86
N GLU A 80 9.97 -0.67 -2.70
CA GLU A 80 10.13 -0.55 -4.16
C GLU A 80 9.85 0.89 -4.64
N ALA A 81 8.90 1.61 -4.03
CA ALA A 81 8.66 3.01 -4.33
C ALA A 81 9.93 3.88 -4.22
N SER A 82 10.82 3.57 -3.28
CA SER A 82 12.08 4.32 -3.11
C SER A 82 13.16 4.00 -4.16
N LYS A 83 12.98 2.90 -4.93
CA LYS A 83 13.96 2.42 -5.90
C LYS A 83 13.59 2.73 -7.35
N VAL A 84 12.32 2.95 -7.64
CA VAL A 84 11.85 3.23 -9.00
C VAL A 84 12.46 4.52 -9.54
N LYS A 85 12.67 4.58 -10.86
CA LYS A 85 13.28 5.73 -11.53
C LYS A 85 12.26 6.75 -11.99
N GLU A 86 11.03 6.32 -12.21
CA GLU A 86 9.90 7.11 -12.67
C GLU A 86 9.58 8.24 -11.69
N ASP A 87 9.17 9.40 -12.19
CA ASP A 87 8.81 10.56 -11.36
C ASP A 87 7.43 10.42 -10.73
N ASN A 88 6.56 9.64 -11.38
CA ASN A 88 5.16 9.46 -10.99
C ASN A 88 4.91 8.02 -10.56
N ILE A 89 4.40 7.85 -9.34
CA ILE A 89 4.00 6.55 -8.77
C ILE A 89 2.48 6.54 -8.65
N ILE A 90 1.83 5.58 -9.30
CA ILE A 90 0.40 5.32 -9.11
C ILE A 90 0.26 4.14 -8.16
N MET A 91 -0.27 4.38 -6.96
CA MET A 91 -0.45 3.36 -5.94
C MET A 91 -1.84 2.73 -6.07
N CYS A 92 -1.92 1.53 -6.61
CA CYS A 92 -3.13 0.71 -6.62
C CYS A 92 -3.24 -0.09 -5.31
N GLY A 93 -3.71 0.59 -4.28
CA GLY A 93 -3.86 0.10 -2.92
C GLY A 93 -4.78 1.01 -2.13
N VAL A 94 -4.65 1.01 -0.81
CA VAL A 94 -5.39 1.91 0.10
C VAL A 94 -4.56 3.14 0.46
N HIS A 95 -5.23 4.17 1.01
CA HIS A 95 -4.67 5.50 1.22
C HIS A 95 -3.34 5.48 1.99
N PHE A 96 -3.26 4.79 3.13
CA PHE A 96 -2.03 4.74 3.93
C PHE A 96 -0.81 4.13 3.18
N MET A 97 -1.04 3.30 2.15
CA MET A 97 0.05 2.78 1.32
C MET A 97 0.63 3.86 0.42
N ALA A 98 -0.23 4.71 -0.16
CA ALA A 98 0.21 5.87 -0.94
C ALA A 98 0.97 6.88 -0.06
N GLU A 99 0.49 7.14 1.16
CA GLU A 99 1.19 7.96 2.16
C GLU A 99 2.56 7.38 2.51
N THR A 100 2.64 6.07 2.76
CA THR A 100 3.91 5.40 3.08
C THR A 100 4.87 5.47 1.89
N ALA A 101 4.39 5.24 0.66
CA ALA A 101 5.20 5.41 -0.54
C ALA A 101 5.72 6.86 -0.69
N LYS A 102 4.89 7.86 -0.37
CA LYS A 102 5.30 9.27 -0.39
C LYS A 102 6.34 9.59 0.68
N ILE A 103 6.21 9.04 1.88
CA ILE A 103 7.21 9.19 2.95
C ILE A 103 8.56 8.61 2.52
N MET A 104 8.54 7.43 1.89
CA MET A 104 9.76 6.74 1.41
C MET A 104 10.36 7.38 0.15
N SER A 105 9.58 8.17 -0.58
CA SER A 105 9.98 8.80 -1.86
C SER A 105 9.52 10.25 -1.91
N PRO A 106 10.07 11.14 -1.05
CA PRO A 106 9.57 12.50 -0.88
C PRO A 106 9.66 13.37 -2.15
N ASP A 107 10.60 13.07 -3.02
CA ASP A 107 10.83 13.83 -4.26
C ASP A 107 9.90 13.39 -5.42
N LYS A 108 9.18 12.27 -5.28
CA LYS A 108 8.30 11.74 -6.31
C LYS A 108 6.85 12.18 -6.12
N HIS A 109 6.10 12.19 -7.22
CA HIS A 109 4.65 12.38 -7.17
C HIS A 109 3.97 11.02 -6.95
N VAL A 110 3.20 10.89 -5.86
CA VAL A 110 2.45 9.68 -5.56
C VAL A 110 0.96 9.96 -5.72
N TYR A 111 0.32 9.19 -6.58
CA TYR A 111 -1.09 9.29 -6.91
C TYR A 111 -1.86 8.07 -6.40
N LEU A 112 -3.06 8.31 -5.93
CA LEU A 112 -4.01 7.26 -5.53
C LEU A 112 -5.26 7.40 -6.43
N PRO A 113 -5.70 6.31 -7.11
CA PRO A 113 -6.85 6.38 -8.03
C PRO A 113 -8.15 6.81 -7.34
N SER A 114 -8.30 6.52 -6.04
CA SER A 114 -9.46 6.96 -5.26
C SER A 114 -9.09 7.22 -3.80
N LEU A 115 -9.35 8.43 -3.32
CA LEU A 115 -9.19 8.78 -1.90
C LEU A 115 -10.18 8.03 -0.98
N LYS A 116 -11.22 7.39 -1.55
CA LYS A 116 -12.15 6.53 -0.81
C LYS A 116 -11.59 5.13 -0.54
N ALA A 117 -10.45 4.78 -1.11
CA ALA A 117 -9.77 3.52 -0.85
C ALA A 117 -9.17 3.53 0.56
N GLY A 118 -10.00 3.25 1.55
CA GLY A 118 -9.67 3.27 2.98
C GLY A 118 -9.31 1.89 3.54
N CYS A 119 -8.86 1.91 4.79
CA CYS A 119 -8.61 0.71 5.60
C CYS A 119 -9.18 0.97 7.01
N SER A 120 -10.09 0.10 7.46
CA SER A 120 -10.73 0.24 8.77
C SER A 120 -9.73 0.20 9.93
N LEU A 121 -8.68 -0.62 9.82
CA LEU A 121 -7.62 -0.66 10.81
C LEU A 121 -6.83 0.66 10.84
N ALA A 122 -6.47 1.21 9.67
CA ALA A 122 -5.77 2.49 9.60
C ALA A 122 -6.62 3.66 10.12
N ALA A 123 -7.94 3.56 9.97
CA ALA A 123 -8.89 4.58 10.44
C ALA A 123 -9.29 4.43 11.91
N SER A 124 -8.79 3.40 12.62
CA SER A 124 -9.17 3.14 14.02
C SER A 124 -8.47 4.04 15.03
N ILE A 125 -7.42 4.76 14.62
CA ILE A 125 -6.62 5.64 15.47
C ILE A 125 -6.15 6.85 14.65
N THR A 126 -6.00 7.99 15.33
CA THR A 126 -5.48 9.24 14.76
C THR A 126 -4.16 9.63 15.41
N GLY A 127 -3.39 10.54 14.79
CA GLY A 127 -2.19 11.11 15.41
C GLY A 127 -2.47 11.79 16.74
N GLN A 128 -3.64 12.44 16.90
CA GLN A 128 -4.06 13.05 18.16
C GLN A 128 -4.24 12.01 19.28
N ASP A 129 -4.80 10.85 18.97
CA ASP A 129 -4.93 9.75 19.95
C ASP A 129 -3.53 9.27 20.41
N VAL A 130 -2.57 9.19 19.49
CA VAL A 130 -1.18 8.82 19.84
C VAL A 130 -0.56 9.86 20.77
N ILE A 131 -0.75 11.15 20.49
CA ILE A 131 -0.27 12.24 21.38
C ILE A 131 -0.86 12.10 22.79
N GLU A 132 -2.16 11.79 22.90
CA GLU A 132 -2.80 11.59 24.20
C GLU A 132 -2.30 10.35 24.94
N LEU A 133 -2.03 9.26 24.20
CA LEU A 133 -1.42 8.06 24.78
C LEU A 133 0.00 8.32 25.27
N LYS A 134 0.81 9.06 24.53
CA LYS A 134 2.17 9.47 24.95
C LYS A 134 2.14 10.31 26.23
N LYS A 135 1.14 11.21 26.41
CA LYS A 135 0.95 11.96 27.64
C LYS A 135 0.60 11.08 28.85
N LYS A 136 -0.20 10.02 28.64
CA LYS A 136 -0.58 9.07 29.70
C LYS A 136 0.55 8.11 30.06
N HIS A 137 1.48 7.87 29.12
CA HIS A 137 2.60 6.93 29.27
C HIS A 137 3.92 7.63 28.90
N PRO A 138 4.38 8.61 29.67
CA PRO A 138 5.56 9.39 29.34
C PRO A 138 6.81 8.51 29.28
N GLY A 139 7.63 8.69 28.21
CA GLY A 139 8.85 7.94 27.99
C GLY A 139 8.70 6.52 27.50
N VAL A 140 7.46 6.04 27.25
CA VAL A 140 7.21 4.72 26.66
C VAL A 140 7.22 4.83 25.15
N PRO A 141 8.08 4.07 24.43
CA PRO A 141 8.13 4.11 22.97
C PRO A 141 6.82 3.62 22.32
N VAL A 142 6.48 4.24 21.20
CA VAL A 142 5.33 3.89 20.37
C VAL A 142 5.80 3.04 19.19
N VAL A 143 5.35 1.79 19.16
CA VAL A 143 5.52 0.87 18.05
C VAL A 143 4.22 0.79 17.27
N THR A 144 4.26 1.08 15.97
CA THR A 144 3.05 1.12 15.17
C THR A 144 3.11 0.12 14.01
N TYR A 145 2.07 -0.68 13.89
CA TYR A 145 1.88 -1.48 12.69
C TYR A 145 1.75 -0.57 11.47
N VAL A 146 2.41 -0.92 10.37
CA VAL A 146 2.52 -0.06 9.17
C VAL A 146 1.16 0.34 8.56
N ASN A 147 0.08 -0.41 8.84
CA ASN A 147 -1.27 -0.10 8.40
C ASN A 147 -1.91 1.02 9.22
N THR A 148 -1.32 2.19 9.16
CA THR A 148 -1.77 3.44 9.80
C THR A 148 -1.50 4.62 8.87
N SER A 149 -2.19 5.74 9.10
CA SER A 149 -2.04 6.99 8.36
C SER A 149 -0.70 7.70 8.62
N ALA A 150 -0.37 8.68 7.79
CA ALA A 150 0.86 9.45 7.92
C ALA A 150 0.89 10.28 9.22
N ASP A 151 -0.24 10.80 9.68
CA ASP A 151 -0.33 11.56 10.93
C ASP A 151 -0.05 10.67 12.17
N VAL A 152 -0.52 9.42 12.16
CA VAL A 152 -0.15 8.43 13.19
C VAL A 152 1.35 8.12 13.13
N LYS A 153 1.90 7.94 11.93
CA LYS A 153 3.34 7.68 11.74
C LYS A 153 4.23 8.83 12.20
N ALA A 154 3.76 10.07 12.07
CA ALA A 154 4.47 11.26 12.55
C ALA A 154 4.68 11.27 14.07
N GLU A 155 3.77 10.62 14.81
CA GLU A 155 3.83 10.50 16.27
C GLU A 155 4.44 9.17 16.75
N THR A 156 4.87 8.30 15.83
CA THR A 156 5.40 6.97 16.11
C THR A 156 6.92 6.99 16.21
N ASP A 157 7.49 6.22 17.16
CA ASP A 157 8.94 6.08 17.28
C ASP A 157 9.49 5.06 16.27
N VAL A 158 8.74 3.96 16.02
CA VAL A 158 9.12 2.94 15.03
C VAL A 158 7.90 2.22 14.44
N CYS A 159 7.93 1.96 13.14
CA CYS A 159 6.93 1.15 12.46
C CYS A 159 7.39 -0.30 12.29
N CYS A 160 6.44 -1.23 12.33
CA CYS A 160 6.68 -2.64 12.09
C CYS A 160 5.64 -3.25 11.15
N THR A 161 5.90 -4.48 10.72
CA THR A 161 4.93 -5.36 10.06
C THR A 161 4.70 -6.60 10.91
N SER A 162 3.72 -7.43 10.57
CA SER A 162 3.50 -8.71 11.24
C SER A 162 4.73 -9.64 11.17
N ALA A 163 5.52 -9.54 10.09
CA ALA A 163 6.71 -10.38 9.90
C ALA A 163 7.88 -9.99 10.80
N ASN A 164 8.00 -8.74 11.25
CA ASN A 164 9.16 -8.24 11.99
C ASN A 164 8.82 -7.62 13.37
N ALA A 165 7.55 -7.58 13.76
CA ALA A 165 7.10 -6.90 14.98
C ALA A 165 7.84 -7.35 16.25
N VAL A 166 8.06 -8.66 16.42
CA VAL A 166 8.83 -9.22 17.57
C VAL A 166 10.24 -8.66 17.60
N LYS A 167 10.97 -8.74 16.47
CA LYS A 167 12.34 -8.23 16.36
C LYS A 167 12.43 -6.72 16.60
N VAL A 168 11.45 -5.97 16.11
CA VAL A 168 11.38 -4.51 16.31
C VAL A 168 11.21 -4.18 17.79
N VAL A 169 10.28 -4.83 18.48
CA VAL A 169 10.08 -4.61 19.94
C VAL A 169 11.32 -5.01 20.74
N GLU A 170 11.92 -6.17 20.45
CA GLU A 170 13.15 -6.62 21.12
C GLU A 170 14.32 -5.66 20.90
N SER A 171 14.43 -5.08 19.70
CA SER A 171 15.52 -4.16 19.37
C SER A 171 15.48 -2.84 20.15
N LEU A 172 14.32 -2.48 20.73
CA LEU A 172 14.19 -1.28 21.55
C LEU A 172 14.84 -1.44 22.94
N GLY A 173 14.98 -2.67 23.42
CA GLY A 173 15.63 -2.96 24.70
C GLY A 173 14.95 -2.30 25.90
N VAL A 174 13.62 -2.11 25.85
CA VAL A 174 12.83 -1.46 26.90
C VAL A 174 11.84 -2.41 27.55
N ASP A 175 11.48 -2.14 28.81
CA ASP A 175 10.56 -2.98 29.55
C ASP A 175 9.10 -2.82 29.11
N LYS A 176 8.76 -1.75 28.40
CA LYS A 176 7.39 -1.43 28.02
C LYS A 176 7.33 -0.67 26.69
N VAL A 177 6.32 -1.01 25.86
CA VAL A 177 6.00 -0.30 24.61
C VAL A 177 4.50 -0.03 24.51
N LEU A 178 4.13 1.02 23.79
CA LEU A 178 2.77 1.23 23.27
C LEU A 178 2.72 0.58 21.89
N PHE A 179 1.82 -0.39 21.67
CA PHE A 179 1.70 -1.07 20.38
C PHE A 179 0.36 -0.75 19.72
N LEU A 180 0.39 -0.16 18.54
CA LEU A 180 -0.76 0.43 17.86
C LEU A 180 -0.86 -0.04 16.40
N PRO A 181 -2.05 -0.04 15.79
CA PRO A 181 -3.37 -0.12 16.38
C PRO A 181 -3.88 -1.57 16.48
N ASP A 182 -3.10 -2.58 16.00
CA ASP A 182 -3.51 -3.97 15.87
C ASP A 182 -3.40 -4.71 17.21
N GLU A 183 -4.55 -4.90 17.87
CA GLU A 183 -4.65 -5.59 19.14
C GLU A 183 -4.18 -7.05 19.07
N TYR A 184 -4.49 -7.76 18.00
CA TYR A 184 -4.12 -9.18 17.86
C TYR A 184 -2.63 -9.35 17.63
N LEU A 185 -2.04 -8.52 16.78
CA LEU A 185 -0.59 -8.50 16.59
C LEU A 185 0.12 -8.13 17.88
N ALA A 186 -0.36 -7.12 18.61
CA ALA A 186 0.18 -6.72 19.90
C ALA A 186 0.15 -7.86 20.92
N LYS A 187 -0.97 -8.57 21.05
CA LYS A 187 -1.10 -9.75 21.92
C LYS A 187 -0.12 -10.87 21.52
N TYR A 188 0.02 -11.13 20.21
CA TYR A 188 1.00 -12.10 19.73
C TYR A 188 2.43 -11.70 20.13
N VAL A 189 2.81 -10.43 19.87
CA VAL A 189 4.16 -9.92 20.24
C VAL A 189 4.40 -10.03 21.74
N ALA A 190 3.40 -9.72 22.57
CA ALA A 190 3.48 -9.87 24.02
C ALA A 190 3.77 -11.32 24.48
N THR A 191 3.36 -12.34 23.71
CA THR A 191 3.69 -13.75 24.02
C THR A 191 5.13 -14.14 23.66
N LYS A 192 5.83 -13.30 22.89
CA LYS A 192 7.15 -13.61 22.33
C LYS A 192 8.27 -12.73 22.90
N THR A 193 7.93 -11.62 23.52
CA THR A 193 8.88 -10.65 24.06
C THR A 193 8.79 -10.58 25.58
N LEU A 194 9.83 -10.04 26.22
CA LEU A 194 9.83 -9.75 27.66
C LEU A 194 9.23 -8.38 27.97
N SER A 195 9.02 -7.54 26.97
CA SER A 195 8.43 -6.20 27.15
C SER A 195 6.94 -6.29 27.46
N LEU A 196 6.49 -5.47 28.40
CA LEU A 196 5.05 -5.27 28.62
C LEU A 196 4.47 -4.48 27.43
N ILE A 197 3.52 -5.09 26.74
CA ILE A 197 2.85 -4.47 25.61
C ILE A 197 1.56 -3.80 26.11
N HIS A 198 1.51 -2.48 25.98
CA HIS A 198 0.28 -1.71 26.21
C HIS A 198 -0.40 -1.45 24.87
N ILE A 199 -1.63 -1.92 24.75
CA ILE A 199 -2.39 -1.93 23.50
C ILE A 199 -3.40 -0.78 23.53
#